data_8f50de6ade7dba6eb4702f437fd66987
#
_entry.id   8f50de6ade7dba6eb4702f437fd66987
#
_cell.length_a   1.000
_cell.length_b   1.000
_cell.length_c   1.000
_cell.angle_alpha   90.00
_cell.angle_beta   90.00
_cell.angle_gamma   90.00
#
_symmetry.space_group_name_H-M   'P 1'
#
loop_
_entity.id
_entity.type
_entity.pdbx_description
1 polymer ?
#
loop_
_entity_poly.entity_id
_entity_poly.type
_entity_poly.pdbx_seq_one_letter_code
_entity_poly.pdbx_strand_id
1 'polypeptide(L)'
;LLFVSCQESSSVEVEREKIASLLQKGDSCRQVGNEENSIAFYYRSLELAKQTGEQLLEAATSDRLGIVYLYRELYYDALDLFRQSASIYALTGENIRLALALRNIGRTNLVLHHSDSIACYYEQAIEVASRLEDKKLLHTISKELEAIYSKAGFYDYSPRLMLECFGR
;
A
#
# COMPACT_ATOMS: atom_id res chain seq x y z
N LEU A 1 41.33 3.56 1.34
CA LEU A 1 40.09 2.74 1.23
C LEU A 1 38.97 3.21 2.18
N LEU A 2 39.26 3.69 3.40
CA LEU A 2 38.26 4.16 4.38
C LEU A 2 37.60 5.53 4.01
N PHE A 3 38.27 6.39 3.26
CA PHE A 3 37.73 7.70 2.87
C PHE A 3 36.68 7.62 1.75
N VAL A 4 36.76 6.64 0.86
CA VAL A 4 35.79 6.45 -0.24
C VAL A 4 34.45 5.95 0.31
N SER A 5 34.47 5.05 1.29
CA SER A 5 33.23 4.51 1.89
C SER A 5 32.40 5.54 2.66
N CYS A 6 33.03 6.55 3.28
CA CYS A 6 32.32 7.63 3.98
C CYS A 6 31.66 8.64 3.03
N GLN A 7 32.22 8.87 1.85
CA GLN A 7 31.63 9.78 0.85
C GLN A 7 30.44 9.14 0.13
N GLU A 8 30.51 7.84 -0.18
CA GLU A 8 29.41 7.10 -0.81
C GLU A 8 28.19 6.97 0.13
N SER A 9 28.41 6.69 1.42
CA SER A 9 27.34 6.63 2.41
C SER A 9 26.64 7.99 2.62
N SER A 10 27.40 9.09 2.58
CA SER A 10 26.84 10.45 2.67
C SER A 10 26.00 10.82 1.45
N SER A 11 26.38 10.39 0.26
CA SER A 11 25.64 10.67 -0.98
C SER A 11 24.32 9.91 -1.05
N VAL A 12 24.30 8.64 -0.62
CA VAL A 12 23.07 7.81 -0.57
C VAL A 12 22.07 8.38 0.44
N GLU A 13 22.53 8.82 1.61
CA GLU A 13 21.64 9.41 2.63
C GLU A 13 21.00 10.71 2.13
N VAL A 14 21.75 11.57 1.45
CA VAL A 14 21.24 12.82 0.85
C VAL A 14 20.16 12.52 -0.21
N GLU A 15 20.35 11.50 -1.03
CA GLU A 15 19.35 11.11 -2.02
C GLU A 15 18.09 10.52 -1.37
N ARG A 16 18.25 9.70 -0.34
CA ARG A 16 17.14 9.17 0.45
C ARG A 16 16.31 10.28 1.11
N GLU A 17 16.95 11.27 1.73
CA GLU A 17 16.28 12.44 2.29
C GLU A 17 15.53 13.25 1.23
N LYS A 18 16.12 13.41 0.04
CA LYS A 18 15.47 14.09 -1.08
C LYS A 18 14.22 13.36 -1.55
N ILE A 19 14.25 12.02 -1.67
CA ILE A 19 13.10 11.20 -2.03
C ILE A 19 12.01 11.36 -0.96
N ALA A 20 12.36 11.23 0.32
CA ALA A 20 11.43 11.38 1.42
C ALA A 20 10.79 12.79 1.46
N SER A 21 11.56 13.84 1.19
CA SER A 21 11.08 15.22 1.08
C SER A 21 10.08 15.39 -0.07
N LEU A 22 10.35 14.81 -1.23
CA LEU A 22 9.43 14.83 -2.38
C LEU A 22 8.13 14.11 -2.04
N LEU A 23 8.21 12.94 -1.40
CA LEU A 23 7.05 12.18 -0.95
C LEU A 23 6.19 13.00 0.03
N GLN A 24 6.81 13.66 1.01
CA GLN A 24 6.12 14.52 1.97
C GLN A 24 5.46 15.74 1.30
N LYS A 25 6.11 16.37 0.31
CA LYS A 25 5.50 17.46 -0.48
C LYS A 25 4.28 16.97 -1.26
N GLY A 26 4.35 15.78 -1.84
CA GLY A 26 3.22 15.14 -2.48
C GLY A 26 2.06 14.91 -1.51
N ASP A 27 2.34 14.40 -0.30
CA ASP A 27 1.34 14.20 0.76
C ASP A 27 0.69 15.53 1.18
N SER A 28 1.48 16.59 1.34
CA SER A 28 0.98 17.93 1.68
C SER A 28 0.08 18.50 0.58
N CYS A 29 0.47 18.37 -0.67
CA CYS A 29 -0.35 18.80 -1.80
C CYS A 29 -1.68 18.03 -1.87
N ARG A 30 -1.66 16.72 -1.64
CA ARG A 30 -2.86 15.88 -1.60
C ARG A 30 -3.81 16.29 -0.48
N GLN A 31 -3.29 16.60 0.71
CA GLN A 31 -4.09 17.04 1.87
C GLN A 31 -4.86 18.33 1.61
N VAL A 32 -4.30 19.25 0.81
CA VAL A 32 -4.96 20.51 0.43
C VAL A 32 -5.76 20.41 -0.87
N GLY A 33 -5.90 19.20 -1.42
CA GLY A 33 -6.67 18.96 -2.66
C GLY A 33 -5.95 19.36 -3.94
N ASN A 34 -4.65 19.66 -3.90
CA ASN A 34 -3.86 19.98 -5.09
C ASN A 34 -3.29 18.69 -5.70
N GLU A 35 -4.16 17.96 -6.40
CA GLU A 35 -3.84 16.63 -6.94
C GLU A 35 -2.74 16.68 -8.01
N GLU A 36 -2.73 17.70 -8.89
CA GLU A 36 -1.75 17.80 -9.97
C GLU A 36 -0.32 17.91 -9.41
N ASN A 37 -0.11 18.79 -8.46
CA ASN A 37 1.18 18.94 -7.81
C ASN A 37 1.54 17.69 -6.97
N SER A 38 0.56 17.08 -6.31
CA SER A 38 0.73 15.83 -5.59
C SER A 38 1.29 14.73 -6.50
N ILE A 39 0.66 14.51 -7.66
CA ILE A 39 1.09 13.55 -8.67
C ILE A 39 2.50 13.88 -9.18
N ALA A 40 2.78 15.14 -9.48
CA ALA A 40 4.09 15.55 -9.97
C ALA A 40 5.21 15.26 -8.95
N PHE A 41 4.97 15.51 -7.65
CA PHE A 41 5.93 15.21 -6.59
C PHE A 41 6.10 13.70 -6.40
N TYR A 42 5.03 12.91 -6.45
CA TYR A 42 5.13 11.47 -6.34
C TYR A 42 5.88 10.85 -7.53
N TYR A 43 5.66 11.31 -8.76
CA TYR A 43 6.44 10.83 -9.90
C TYR A 43 7.94 11.11 -9.76
N ARG A 44 8.31 12.32 -9.33
CA ARG A 44 9.72 12.66 -9.09
C ARG A 44 10.33 11.80 -7.98
N SER A 45 9.56 11.55 -6.92
CA SER A 45 9.97 10.67 -5.82
C SER A 45 10.17 9.24 -6.32
N LEU A 46 9.22 8.72 -7.11
CA LEU A 46 9.25 7.36 -7.66
C LEU A 46 10.42 7.16 -8.61
N GLU A 47 10.64 8.12 -9.51
CA GLU A 47 11.76 8.08 -10.46
C GLU A 47 13.11 8.06 -9.73
N LEU A 48 13.30 8.95 -8.76
CA LEU A 48 14.52 9.01 -8.00
C LEU A 48 14.74 7.75 -7.15
N ALA A 49 13.68 7.21 -6.52
CA ALA A 49 13.76 5.98 -5.74
C ALA A 49 14.17 4.78 -6.60
N LYS A 50 13.66 4.68 -7.83
CA LYS A 50 14.07 3.66 -8.80
C LYS A 50 15.52 3.80 -9.24
N GLN A 51 15.97 5.03 -9.53
CA GLN A 51 17.35 5.31 -9.96
C GLN A 51 18.36 4.98 -8.86
N THR A 52 18.03 5.20 -7.61
CA THR A 52 18.90 4.98 -6.45
C THR A 52 18.73 3.60 -5.81
N GLY A 53 17.77 2.80 -6.24
CA GLY A 53 17.48 1.47 -5.68
C GLY A 53 16.83 1.50 -4.30
N GLU A 54 16.24 2.63 -3.88
CA GLU A 54 15.56 2.81 -2.60
C GLU A 54 14.17 2.13 -2.58
N GLN A 55 14.15 0.81 -2.53
CA GLN A 55 12.96 -0.02 -2.69
C GLN A 55 11.81 0.35 -1.76
N LEU A 56 12.08 0.63 -0.47
CA LEU A 56 11.02 0.99 0.48
C LEU A 56 10.37 2.33 0.17
N LEU A 57 11.15 3.30 -0.32
CA LEU A 57 10.62 4.60 -0.76
C LEU A 57 9.90 4.49 -2.11
N GLU A 58 10.37 3.61 -2.99
CA GLU A 58 9.68 3.26 -4.23
C GLU A 58 8.28 2.70 -3.92
N ALA A 59 8.19 1.68 -3.04
CA ALA A 59 6.93 1.08 -2.65
C ALA A 59 6.01 2.09 -1.94
N ALA A 60 6.54 2.89 -1.03
CA ALA A 60 5.78 3.91 -0.32
C ALA A 60 5.21 4.98 -1.27
N THR A 61 5.98 5.35 -2.29
CA THR A 61 5.53 6.32 -3.31
C THR A 61 4.48 5.71 -4.23
N SER A 62 4.67 4.45 -4.65
CA SER A 62 3.71 3.71 -5.47
C SER A 62 2.36 3.59 -4.77
N ASP A 63 2.34 3.28 -3.46
CA ASP A 63 1.10 3.25 -2.66
C ASP A 63 0.36 4.59 -2.69
N ARG A 64 1.06 5.70 -2.48
CA ARG A 64 0.44 7.03 -2.45
C ARG A 64 -0.10 7.45 -3.80
N LEU A 65 0.67 7.17 -4.85
CA LEU A 65 0.23 7.43 -6.22
C LEU A 65 -0.97 6.55 -6.60
N GLY A 66 -0.96 5.29 -6.20
CA GLY A 66 -2.08 4.36 -6.35
C GLY A 66 -3.35 4.85 -5.67
N ILE A 67 -3.25 5.43 -4.47
CA ILE A 67 -4.38 6.04 -3.78
C ILE A 67 -4.94 7.23 -4.58
N VAL A 68 -4.10 8.11 -5.12
CA VAL A 68 -4.55 9.23 -5.95
C VAL A 68 -5.25 8.73 -7.21
N TYR A 69 -4.70 7.71 -7.86
CA TYR A 69 -5.30 7.13 -9.07
C TYR A 69 -6.62 6.44 -8.78
N LEU A 70 -6.77 5.77 -7.63
CA LEU A 70 -8.03 5.18 -7.19
C LEU A 70 -9.14 6.25 -7.08
N TYR A 71 -8.82 7.42 -6.49
CA TYR A 71 -9.77 8.54 -6.39
C TYR A 71 -10.07 9.20 -7.74
N ARG A 72 -9.14 9.13 -8.70
CA ARG A 72 -9.34 9.62 -10.08
C ARG A 72 -10.00 8.58 -11.00
N GLU A 73 -10.45 7.48 -10.44
CA GLU A 73 -11.09 6.39 -11.18
C GLU A 73 -10.16 5.70 -12.22
N LEU A 74 -8.85 5.91 -12.10
CA LEU A 74 -7.81 5.23 -12.88
C LEU A 74 -7.48 3.89 -12.23
N TYR A 75 -8.46 3.00 -12.19
CA TYR A 75 -8.45 1.80 -11.36
C TYR A 75 -7.35 0.79 -11.74
N TYR A 76 -7.10 0.61 -13.04
CA TYR A 76 -6.06 -0.33 -13.50
C TYR A 76 -4.67 0.18 -13.17
N ASP A 77 -4.40 1.48 -13.36
CA ASP A 77 -3.13 2.10 -12.99
C ASP A 77 -2.91 2.05 -11.47
N ALA A 78 -3.96 2.29 -10.69
CA ALA A 78 -3.93 2.15 -9.24
C ALA A 78 -3.61 0.71 -8.82
N LEU A 79 -4.23 -0.29 -9.48
CA LEU A 79 -4.02 -1.70 -9.21
C LEU A 79 -2.56 -2.12 -9.47
N ASP A 80 -1.97 -1.66 -10.56
CA ASP A 80 -0.58 -1.96 -10.91
C ASP A 80 0.39 -1.36 -9.89
N LEU A 81 0.15 -0.11 -9.45
CA LEU A 81 0.95 0.54 -8.42
C LEU A 81 0.86 -0.16 -7.07
N PHE A 82 -0.35 -0.59 -6.65
CA PHE A 82 -0.52 -1.35 -5.42
C PHE A 82 0.11 -2.75 -5.49
N ARG A 83 0.08 -3.42 -6.64
CA ARG A 83 0.77 -4.70 -6.85
C ARG A 83 2.28 -4.54 -6.77
N GLN A 84 2.82 -3.48 -7.37
CA GLN A 84 4.24 -3.17 -7.30
C GLN A 84 4.67 -2.93 -5.84
N SER A 85 3.95 -2.10 -5.09
CA SER A 85 4.26 -1.84 -3.69
C SER A 85 4.14 -3.10 -2.82
N ALA A 86 3.09 -3.89 -2.98
CA ALA A 86 2.90 -5.15 -2.26
C ALA A 86 4.03 -6.15 -2.51
N SER A 87 4.51 -6.27 -3.74
CA SER A 87 5.64 -7.12 -4.10
C SER A 87 6.92 -6.69 -3.36
N ILE A 88 7.22 -5.40 -3.33
CA ILE A 88 8.38 -4.89 -2.62
C ILE A 88 8.25 -5.09 -1.11
N TYR A 89 7.08 -4.81 -0.52
CA TYR A 89 6.86 -5.02 0.92
C TYR A 89 6.96 -6.48 1.33
N ALA A 90 6.50 -7.41 0.48
CA ALA A 90 6.67 -8.84 0.72
C ALA A 90 8.15 -9.26 0.72
N LEU A 91 8.96 -8.72 -0.20
CA LEU A 91 10.39 -9.02 -0.28
C LEU A 91 11.19 -8.39 0.86
N THR A 92 10.80 -7.23 1.34
CA THR A 92 11.52 -6.47 2.38
C THR A 92 11.02 -6.77 3.80
N GLY A 93 9.97 -7.59 3.95
CA GLY A 93 9.41 -7.95 5.25
C GLY A 93 8.57 -6.84 5.92
N GLU A 94 8.18 -5.82 5.19
CA GLU A 94 7.34 -4.69 5.67
C GLU A 94 5.86 -5.11 5.80
N ASN A 95 5.59 -6.04 6.70
CA ASN A 95 4.31 -6.75 6.76
C ASN A 95 3.10 -5.87 7.03
N ILE A 96 3.21 -4.80 7.85
CA ILE A 96 2.10 -3.86 8.07
C ILE A 96 1.72 -3.17 6.76
N ARG A 97 2.72 -2.71 6.00
CA ARG A 97 2.52 -2.05 4.72
C ARG A 97 2.01 -3.02 3.65
N LEU A 98 2.50 -4.27 3.69
CA LEU A 98 2.00 -5.34 2.84
C LEU A 98 0.50 -5.59 3.06
N ALA A 99 0.05 -5.72 4.30
CA ALA A 99 -1.36 -5.91 4.61
C ALA A 99 -2.23 -4.74 4.10
N LEU A 100 -1.73 -3.51 4.23
CA LEU A 100 -2.43 -2.32 3.72
C LEU A 100 -2.46 -2.26 2.19
N ALA A 101 -1.37 -2.62 1.51
CA ALA A 101 -1.31 -2.69 0.05
C ALA A 101 -2.26 -3.77 -0.50
N LEU A 102 -2.27 -4.97 0.09
CA LEU A 102 -3.22 -6.04 -0.25
C LEU A 102 -4.67 -5.61 -0.06
N ARG A 103 -5.01 -4.94 1.04
CA ARG A 103 -6.33 -4.34 1.26
C ARG A 103 -6.69 -3.34 0.15
N ASN A 104 -5.76 -2.48 -0.26
CA ASN A 104 -5.99 -1.51 -1.32
C ASN A 104 -6.23 -2.20 -2.68
N ILE A 105 -5.51 -3.29 -2.97
CA ILE A 105 -5.77 -4.13 -4.14
C ILE A 105 -7.20 -4.71 -4.08
N GLY A 106 -7.61 -5.24 -2.93
CA GLY A 106 -8.97 -5.75 -2.72
C GLY A 106 -10.03 -4.68 -2.94
N ARG A 107 -9.84 -3.47 -2.41
CA ARG A 107 -10.73 -2.32 -2.63
C ARG A 107 -10.82 -1.90 -4.10
N THR A 108 -9.70 -1.90 -4.80
CA THR A 108 -9.68 -1.57 -6.23
C THR A 108 -10.43 -2.63 -7.05
N ASN A 109 -10.25 -3.92 -6.73
CA ASN A 109 -11.01 -5.00 -7.35
C ASN A 109 -12.52 -4.91 -7.06
N LEU A 110 -12.93 -4.41 -5.89
CA LEU A 110 -14.34 -4.17 -5.56
C LEU A 110 -14.97 -3.18 -6.54
N VAL A 111 -14.29 -2.07 -6.84
CA VAL A 111 -14.79 -1.07 -7.80
C VAL A 111 -14.79 -1.61 -9.23
N LEU A 112 -13.84 -2.48 -9.56
CA LEU A 112 -13.78 -3.17 -10.85
C LEU A 112 -14.75 -4.35 -10.97
N HIS A 113 -15.52 -4.66 -9.92
CA HIS A 113 -16.45 -5.80 -9.85
C HIS A 113 -15.79 -7.18 -10.08
N HIS A 114 -14.52 -7.32 -9.71
CA HIS A 114 -13.78 -8.59 -9.79
C HIS A 114 -13.98 -9.41 -8.51
N SER A 115 -15.16 -10.02 -8.35
CA SER A 115 -15.63 -10.65 -7.11
C SER A 115 -14.65 -11.64 -6.49
N ASP A 116 -14.08 -12.55 -7.29
CA ASP A 116 -13.16 -13.59 -6.81
C ASP A 116 -11.85 -13.00 -6.26
N SER A 117 -11.41 -11.88 -6.83
CA SER A 117 -10.18 -11.21 -6.41
C SER A 117 -10.36 -10.43 -5.11
N ILE A 118 -11.57 -9.95 -4.80
CA ILE A 118 -11.85 -9.20 -3.57
C ILE A 118 -11.53 -10.07 -2.36
N ALA A 119 -12.18 -11.23 -2.27
CA ALA A 119 -11.99 -12.18 -1.16
C ALA A 119 -10.53 -12.56 -1.01
N CYS A 120 -9.88 -12.97 -2.09
CA CYS A 120 -8.50 -13.43 -2.10
C CYS A 120 -7.54 -12.40 -1.51
N TYR A 121 -7.62 -11.13 -1.90
CA TYR A 121 -6.70 -10.10 -1.41
C TYR A 121 -7.00 -9.66 0.02
N TYR A 122 -8.26 -9.61 0.44
CA TYR A 122 -8.61 -9.32 1.82
C TYR A 122 -8.20 -10.45 2.77
N GLU A 123 -8.36 -11.72 2.38
CA GLU A 123 -7.92 -12.88 3.14
C GLU A 123 -6.40 -12.89 3.33
N GLN A 124 -5.63 -12.60 2.28
CA GLN A 124 -4.19 -12.43 2.39
C GLN A 124 -3.81 -11.28 3.33
N ALA A 125 -4.50 -10.14 3.26
CA ALA A 125 -4.25 -9.02 4.16
C ALA A 125 -4.55 -9.38 5.62
N ILE A 126 -5.64 -10.11 5.87
CA ILE A 126 -6.04 -10.63 7.19
C ILE A 126 -4.98 -11.61 7.71
N GLU A 127 -4.52 -12.54 6.88
CA GLU A 127 -3.49 -13.50 7.24
C GLU A 127 -2.19 -12.81 7.66
N VAL A 128 -1.73 -11.83 6.88
CA VAL A 128 -0.54 -11.03 7.23
C VAL A 128 -0.76 -10.27 8.53
N ALA A 129 -1.90 -9.61 8.72
CA ALA A 129 -2.21 -8.85 9.93
C ALA A 129 -2.32 -9.75 11.17
N SER A 130 -2.87 -10.96 11.04
CA SER A 130 -2.99 -11.92 12.14
C SER A 130 -1.62 -12.39 12.65
N ARG A 131 -0.65 -12.59 11.76
CA ARG A 131 0.73 -12.97 12.12
C ARG A 131 1.50 -11.88 12.86
N LEU A 132 1.08 -10.62 12.69
CA LEU A 132 1.70 -9.46 13.35
C LEU A 132 1.18 -9.23 14.77
N GLU A 133 0.12 -9.94 15.19
CA GLU A 133 -0.60 -9.69 16.44
C GLU A 133 -1.14 -8.25 16.56
N ASP A 134 -1.22 -7.52 15.44
CA ASP A 134 -1.82 -6.18 15.39
C ASP A 134 -3.35 -6.29 15.34
N LYS A 135 -3.95 -6.39 16.52
CA LYS A 135 -5.40 -6.53 16.68
C LYS A 135 -6.19 -5.39 16.04
N LYS A 136 -5.63 -4.17 16.00
CA LYS A 136 -6.30 -2.99 15.41
C LYS A 136 -6.33 -3.10 13.89
N LEU A 137 -5.21 -3.44 13.28
CA LEU A 137 -5.11 -3.63 11.83
C LEU A 137 -6.01 -4.79 11.38
N LEU A 138 -5.91 -5.94 12.06
CA LEU A 138 -6.73 -7.11 11.81
C LEU A 138 -8.22 -6.78 11.88
N HIS A 139 -8.68 -6.14 12.97
CA HIS A 139 -10.07 -5.74 13.14
C HIS A 139 -10.54 -4.80 12.02
N THR A 140 -9.71 -3.84 11.63
CA THR A 140 -10.06 -2.87 10.59
C THR A 140 -10.27 -3.55 9.25
N ILE A 141 -9.37 -4.45 8.84
CA ILE A 141 -9.44 -5.14 7.54
C ILE A 141 -10.61 -6.14 7.54
N SER A 142 -10.79 -6.92 8.62
CA SER A 142 -11.88 -7.90 8.73
C SER A 142 -13.25 -7.24 8.70
N LYS A 143 -13.42 -6.12 9.41
CA LYS A 143 -14.67 -5.35 9.42
C LYS A 143 -15.00 -4.75 8.06
N GLU A 144 -14.01 -4.31 7.32
CA GLU A 144 -14.20 -3.79 5.96
C GLU A 144 -14.68 -4.91 5.02
N LEU A 145 -14.06 -6.10 5.08
CA LEU A 145 -14.50 -7.26 4.30
C LEU A 145 -15.91 -7.72 4.66
N GLU A 146 -16.23 -7.76 5.96
CA GLU A 146 -17.58 -8.08 6.43
C GLU A 146 -18.62 -7.11 5.86
N ALA A 147 -18.33 -5.81 5.86
CA ALA A 147 -19.22 -4.81 5.30
C ALA A 147 -19.42 -4.97 3.78
N ILE A 148 -18.40 -5.44 3.06
CA ILE A 148 -18.48 -5.74 1.62
C ILE A 148 -19.42 -6.94 1.40
N TYR A 149 -19.23 -8.02 2.13
CA TYR A 149 -20.08 -9.21 2.00
C TYR A 149 -21.54 -8.97 2.40
N SER A 150 -21.79 -8.22 3.46
CA SER A 150 -23.15 -7.90 3.89
C SER A 150 -23.90 -7.05 2.85
N LYS A 151 -23.22 -6.12 2.17
CA LYS A 151 -23.83 -5.33 1.09
C LYS A 151 -24.08 -6.16 -0.18
N ALA A 152 -23.24 -7.15 -0.45
CA ALA A 152 -23.38 -8.01 -1.62
C ALA A 152 -24.40 -9.16 -1.42
N GLY A 153 -25.00 -9.29 -0.23
CA GLY A 153 -25.94 -10.37 0.08
C GLY A 153 -25.30 -11.74 0.33
N PHE A 154 -23.97 -11.79 0.45
CA PHE A 154 -23.23 -13.02 0.74
C PHE A 154 -23.12 -13.26 2.26
N TYR A 155 -24.24 -13.46 2.92
CA TYR A 155 -24.30 -13.65 4.37
C TYR A 155 -23.58 -14.91 4.89
N ASP A 156 -23.35 -15.91 4.04
CA ASP A 156 -22.76 -17.20 4.45
C ASP A 156 -21.22 -17.16 4.62
N TYR A 157 -20.53 -16.14 4.12
CA TYR A 157 -19.07 -16.02 4.25
C TYR A 157 -18.60 -15.34 5.54
N SER A 158 -19.44 -14.50 6.14
CA SER A 158 -19.13 -13.71 7.34
C SER A 158 -18.81 -14.53 8.60
N PRO A 159 -19.55 -15.62 8.95
CA PRO A 159 -19.32 -16.34 10.20
C PRO A 159 -17.99 -17.09 10.26
N ARG A 160 -17.48 -17.57 9.13
CA ARG A 160 -16.23 -18.36 9.08
C ARG A 160 -14.99 -17.49 9.32
N LEU A 161 -14.93 -16.32 8.68
CA LEU A 161 -13.87 -15.34 8.89
C LEU A 161 -13.87 -14.75 10.30
N MET A 162 -15.07 -14.55 10.88
CA MET A 162 -15.22 -14.09 12.27
C MET A 162 -14.70 -15.11 13.28
N LEU A 163 -14.98 -16.39 13.09
CA LEU A 163 -14.50 -17.46 13.98
C LEU A 163 -12.98 -17.66 13.89
N GLU A 164 -12.38 -17.53 12.71
CA GLU A 164 -10.94 -17.66 12.51
C GLU A 164 -10.15 -16.45 13.02
N CYS A 165 -10.71 -15.23 12.91
CA CYS A 165 -10.04 -14.00 13.33
C CYS A 165 -10.25 -13.62 14.80
N PHE A 166 -11.38 -14.00 15.41
CA PHE A 166 -11.78 -13.58 16.77
C PHE A 166 -12.01 -14.73 17.75
N GLY A 167 -11.90 -15.97 17.31
CA GLY A 167 -12.19 -17.18 18.10
C GLY A 167 -11.00 -17.75 18.89
N ARG A 168 -9.90 -16.99 19.05
CA ARG A 168 -8.76 -17.38 19.90
C ARG A 168 -8.52 -16.39 21.02
#